data_1539f540e262666581d2ccd276e019bd
#
_entry.id   1539f540e262666581d2ccd276e019bd
#
_cell.length_a   1.000
_cell.length_b   1.000
_cell.length_c   1.000
_cell.angle_alpha   90.00
_cell.angle_beta   90.00
_cell.angle_gamma   90.00
#
_symmetry.space_group_name_H-M   'P 1'
#
loop_
_entity.id
_entity.type
_entity.pdbx_description
1 polymer ?
#
loop_
_entity_poly.entity_id
_entity_poly.type
_entity_poly.pdbx_seq_one_letter_code
_entity_poly.pdbx_strand_id
1 'polypeptide(L)'
;MQTLQKRGSMKVEVNSASFADAVAWTTRVIDTRPANPILAGLKIEASNGTLQLSAFNYQISSLNHIEAGVDEEGSVLVLGKLMAEITKSLPAENTYLSTENNILTITSGKSTFTLQLMPIGEYPDLPTLPSKLGQVDAPTFIQAVNQASVSISREENRPVLTGIRMQFEDDTVTMTSTDRFRLSRSTFKWTPENNDTHATTLVRGSLLRDIARSFDDHQNVVIDFNDEEPTLLGFENSGRTSTSQLIDGEFPSVDRLFIDEYPIHAVINRQALINAIKRVSLVAERNAPIRMIFNNQELTLSAGAADESQAKEVLDIDMDGEDITVAFNPLYLIEGLSAITEPFVHMKMATAVKPVEFNGQQEADGDESMNYRYLLVPMRFNN
;
A
#
# COMPACT_ATOMS: atom_id res chain seq x y z
N MET A 1 -32.04 -9.37 -26.03
CA MET A 1 -31.68 -8.70 -27.30
C MET A 1 -30.27 -8.22 -27.12
N GLN A 2 -29.27 -8.95 -27.59
CA GLN A 2 -27.86 -8.54 -27.55
C GLN A 2 -27.69 -7.37 -28.50
N THR A 3 -27.35 -6.21 -27.96
CA THR A 3 -26.95 -5.03 -28.74
C THR A 3 -25.61 -5.38 -29.38
N LEU A 4 -25.61 -5.67 -30.68
CA LEU A 4 -24.42 -5.75 -31.49
C LEU A 4 -23.68 -4.41 -31.32
N GLN A 5 -22.62 -4.37 -30.52
CA GLN A 5 -21.69 -3.25 -30.47
C GLN A 5 -21.19 -3.02 -31.90
N LYS A 6 -21.60 -1.91 -32.49
CA LYS A 6 -21.06 -1.43 -33.76
C LYS A 6 -19.55 -1.32 -33.58
N ARG A 7 -18.77 -2.11 -34.35
CA ARG A 7 -17.37 -1.84 -34.64
C ARG A 7 -17.33 -0.54 -35.43
N GLY A 8 -17.46 0.59 -34.72
CA GLY A 8 -17.38 1.92 -35.30
C GLY A 8 -15.96 2.46 -35.24
N SER A 9 -15.62 3.30 -36.17
CA SER A 9 -14.40 4.11 -36.11
C SER A 9 -14.50 4.99 -34.85
N MET A 10 -13.55 4.91 -33.95
CA MET A 10 -13.40 5.82 -32.80
C MET A 10 -12.58 7.04 -33.25
N LYS A 11 -13.02 8.26 -32.93
CA LYS A 11 -12.23 9.48 -33.13
C LYS A 11 -12.34 10.39 -31.91
N VAL A 12 -11.19 10.71 -31.32
CA VAL A 12 -11.09 11.41 -30.05
C VAL A 12 -9.93 12.40 -30.08
N GLU A 13 -10.15 13.58 -29.54
CA GLU A 13 -9.13 14.55 -29.16
C GLU A 13 -9.02 14.60 -27.65
N VAL A 14 -7.80 14.51 -27.11
CA VAL A 14 -7.55 14.52 -25.65
C VAL A 14 -6.29 15.34 -25.33
N ASN A 15 -6.27 15.99 -24.18
CA ASN A 15 -5.06 16.62 -23.65
C ASN A 15 -3.98 15.55 -23.40
N SER A 16 -2.80 15.74 -23.94
CA SER A 16 -1.71 14.73 -23.92
C SER A 16 -1.21 14.43 -22.50
N ALA A 17 -1.13 15.44 -21.64
CA ALA A 17 -0.65 15.26 -20.27
C ALA A 17 -1.68 14.48 -19.43
N SER A 18 -2.96 14.84 -19.51
CA SER A 18 -4.05 14.11 -18.84
C SER A 18 -4.15 12.67 -19.34
N PHE A 19 -3.98 12.46 -20.64
CA PHE A 19 -3.99 11.12 -21.24
C PHE A 19 -2.80 10.27 -20.77
N ALA A 20 -1.59 10.84 -20.77
CA ALA A 20 -0.40 10.15 -20.30
C ALA A 20 -0.50 9.75 -18.82
N ASP A 21 -0.99 10.65 -17.97
CA ASP A 21 -1.22 10.38 -16.55
C ASP A 21 -2.27 9.28 -16.35
N ALA A 22 -3.41 9.37 -17.05
CA ALA A 22 -4.48 8.38 -16.95
C ALA A 22 -4.02 6.99 -17.44
N VAL A 23 -3.30 6.91 -18.56
CA VAL A 23 -2.72 5.65 -19.08
C VAL A 23 -1.71 5.08 -18.09
N ALA A 24 -0.78 5.90 -17.59
CA ALA A 24 0.24 5.47 -16.64
C ALA A 24 -0.39 4.93 -15.35
N TRP A 25 -1.42 5.59 -14.85
CA TRP A 25 -2.14 5.15 -13.66
C TRP A 25 -2.90 3.85 -13.91
N THR A 26 -3.67 3.77 -14.99
CA THR A 26 -4.52 2.61 -15.29
C THR A 26 -3.68 1.35 -15.58
N THR A 27 -2.54 1.48 -16.25
CA THR A 27 -1.69 0.33 -16.64
C THR A 27 -0.84 -0.24 -15.50
N ARG A 28 -0.85 0.36 -14.30
CA ARG A 28 -0.13 -0.17 -13.12
C ARG A 28 -0.57 -1.56 -12.71
N VAL A 29 -1.85 -1.89 -12.93
CA VAL A 29 -2.43 -3.21 -12.59
C VAL A 29 -2.09 -4.29 -13.61
N ILE A 30 -1.51 -3.94 -14.74
CA ILE A 30 -1.12 -4.88 -15.79
C ILE A 30 0.18 -5.57 -15.38
N ASP A 31 0.13 -6.87 -15.19
CA ASP A 31 1.29 -7.69 -14.86
C ASP A 31 2.37 -7.63 -15.95
N THR A 32 3.61 -7.81 -15.55
CA THR A 32 4.74 -7.85 -16.50
C THR A 32 4.65 -9.06 -17.41
N ARG A 33 4.12 -10.16 -16.92
CA ARG A 33 3.90 -11.42 -17.65
C ARG A 33 2.55 -11.98 -17.22
N PRO A 34 1.44 -11.47 -17.77
CA PRO A 34 0.12 -11.99 -17.42
C PRO A 34 -0.03 -13.44 -17.86
N ALA A 35 -0.70 -14.25 -17.04
CA ALA A 35 -0.96 -15.65 -17.34
C ALA A 35 -1.83 -15.82 -18.60
N ASN A 36 -2.76 -14.88 -18.83
CA ASN A 36 -3.54 -14.77 -20.04
C ASN A 36 -3.08 -13.53 -20.83
N PRO A 37 -2.60 -13.65 -22.08
CA PRO A 37 -2.11 -12.53 -22.89
C PRO A 37 -3.12 -11.40 -23.07
N ILE A 38 -4.42 -11.66 -23.07
CA ILE A 38 -5.46 -10.63 -23.21
C ILE A 38 -5.42 -9.61 -22.07
N LEU A 39 -4.98 -10.02 -20.86
CA LEU A 39 -4.86 -9.17 -19.68
C LEU A 39 -3.68 -8.17 -19.75
N ALA A 40 -2.83 -8.25 -20.79
CA ALA A 40 -1.87 -7.21 -21.12
C ALA A 40 -2.55 -5.98 -21.76
N GLY A 41 -3.85 -6.05 -22.01
CA GLY A 41 -4.65 -5.03 -22.67
C GLY A 41 -5.00 -3.86 -21.75
N LEU A 42 -4.98 -2.66 -22.33
CA LEU A 42 -5.65 -1.46 -21.84
C LEU A 42 -6.89 -1.26 -22.69
N LYS A 43 -8.06 -1.28 -22.05
CA LYS A 43 -9.34 -0.98 -22.72
C LYS A 43 -9.55 0.54 -22.69
N ILE A 44 -9.87 1.11 -23.83
CA ILE A 44 -10.14 2.55 -24.04
C ILE A 44 -11.54 2.66 -24.64
N GLU A 45 -12.42 3.38 -23.99
CA GLU A 45 -13.80 3.61 -24.42
C GLU A 45 -14.07 5.11 -24.50
N ALA A 46 -14.52 5.57 -25.65
CA ALA A 46 -14.87 6.95 -25.90
C ALA A 46 -16.39 7.09 -25.99
N SER A 47 -16.98 7.86 -25.12
CA SER A 47 -18.42 8.13 -25.10
C SER A 47 -18.75 9.42 -24.34
N ASN A 48 -19.82 10.09 -24.75
CA ASN A 48 -20.40 11.24 -24.01
C ASN A 48 -19.39 12.32 -23.58
N GLY A 49 -18.40 12.64 -24.41
CA GLY A 49 -17.38 13.66 -24.11
C GLY A 49 -16.31 13.19 -23.11
N THR A 50 -16.23 11.91 -22.84
CA THR A 50 -15.24 11.32 -21.93
C THR A 50 -14.48 10.17 -22.59
N LEU A 51 -13.24 9.99 -22.15
CA LEU A 51 -12.41 8.83 -22.44
C LEU A 51 -12.24 8.02 -21.16
N GLN A 52 -12.79 6.82 -21.17
CA GLN A 52 -12.66 5.86 -20.08
C GLN A 52 -11.51 4.89 -20.38
N LEU A 53 -10.61 4.75 -19.43
CA LEU A 53 -9.47 3.82 -19.49
C LEU A 53 -9.62 2.77 -18.41
N SER A 54 -9.48 1.50 -18.76
CA SER A 54 -9.61 0.43 -17.77
C SER A 54 -8.62 -0.71 -18.01
N ALA A 55 -8.17 -1.32 -16.92
CA ALA A 55 -7.36 -2.52 -16.91
C ALA A 55 -7.75 -3.45 -15.77
N PHE A 56 -7.57 -4.77 -15.98
CA PHE A 56 -7.98 -5.80 -15.04
C PHE A 56 -7.07 -7.03 -15.15
N ASN A 57 -6.70 -7.63 -14.02
CA ASN A 57 -5.90 -8.85 -13.97
C ASN A 57 -6.54 -9.98 -13.13
N TYR A 58 -7.85 -9.94 -12.92
CA TYR A 58 -8.67 -10.78 -12.04
C TYR A 58 -8.50 -10.54 -10.54
N GLN A 59 -7.38 -10.00 -10.06
CA GLN A 59 -7.17 -9.67 -8.64
C GLN A 59 -7.46 -8.21 -8.34
N ILE A 60 -7.13 -7.33 -9.27
CA ILE A 60 -7.27 -5.88 -9.14
C ILE A 60 -7.79 -5.30 -10.45
N SER A 61 -8.68 -4.33 -10.38
CA SER A 61 -9.08 -3.51 -11.51
C SER A 61 -8.68 -2.05 -11.31
N SER A 62 -8.54 -1.35 -12.41
CA SER A 62 -8.37 0.10 -12.44
C SER A 62 -9.28 0.69 -13.50
N LEU A 63 -9.91 1.80 -13.17
CA LEU A 63 -10.81 2.55 -14.05
C LEU A 63 -10.53 4.04 -13.85
N ASN A 64 -10.33 4.77 -14.94
CA ASN A 64 -10.11 6.21 -14.93
C ASN A 64 -10.92 6.88 -16.02
N HIS A 65 -11.46 8.06 -15.72
CA HIS A 65 -12.21 8.88 -16.65
C HIS A 65 -11.51 10.23 -16.82
N ILE A 66 -11.33 10.64 -18.07
CA ILE A 66 -10.82 11.96 -18.43
C ILE A 66 -11.72 12.64 -19.46
N GLU A 67 -11.76 13.95 -19.45
CA GLU A 67 -12.47 14.74 -20.45
C GLU A 67 -11.80 14.59 -21.82
N ALA A 68 -12.60 14.48 -22.86
CA ALA A 68 -12.13 14.34 -24.24
C ALA A 68 -13.16 14.89 -25.24
N GLY A 69 -12.68 15.43 -26.34
CA GLY A 69 -13.50 15.73 -27.51
C GLY A 69 -13.79 14.43 -28.28
N VAL A 70 -15.01 13.90 -28.18
CA VAL A 70 -15.40 12.66 -28.84
C VAL A 70 -16.20 12.97 -30.10
N ASP A 71 -15.60 12.82 -31.27
CA ASP A 71 -16.26 12.98 -32.58
C ASP A 71 -16.98 11.68 -32.97
N GLU A 72 -16.37 10.52 -32.73
CA GLU A 72 -16.94 9.21 -33.01
C GLU A 72 -16.72 8.30 -31.79
N GLU A 73 -17.83 7.82 -31.21
CA GLU A 73 -17.81 6.90 -30.07
C GLU A 73 -17.32 5.51 -30.46
N GLY A 74 -16.57 4.86 -29.57
CA GLY A 74 -16.10 3.52 -29.80
C GLY A 74 -15.29 2.98 -28.65
N SER A 75 -14.92 1.71 -28.77
CA SER A 75 -14.07 1.05 -27.76
C SER A 75 -13.00 0.19 -28.43
N VAL A 76 -11.81 0.21 -27.85
CA VAL A 76 -10.64 -0.53 -28.34
C VAL A 76 -9.88 -1.17 -27.20
N LEU A 77 -9.13 -2.24 -27.53
CA LEU A 77 -8.18 -2.87 -26.63
C LEU A 77 -6.80 -2.81 -27.26
N VAL A 78 -5.83 -2.26 -26.52
CA VAL A 78 -4.44 -2.11 -27.00
C VAL A 78 -3.47 -2.64 -25.97
N LEU A 79 -2.22 -2.92 -26.37
CA LEU A 79 -1.17 -3.34 -25.46
C LEU A 79 -0.83 -2.21 -24.46
N GLY A 80 -1.23 -2.39 -23.20
CA GLY A 80 -1.21 -1.31 -22.20
C GLY A 80 0.18 -0.75 -21.90
N LYS A 81 1.19 -1.61 -21.75
CA LYS A 81 2.57 -1.15 -21.49
C LYS A 81 3.16 -0.36 -22.64
N LEU A 82 2.89 -0.78 -23.87
CA LEU A 82 3.32 -0.03 -25.05
C LEU A 82 2.60 1.32 -25.14
N MET A 83 1.30 1.35 -24.84
CA MET A 83 0.54 2.60 -24.77
C MET A 83 1.13 3.55 -23.72
N ALA A 84 1.49 3.05 -22.55
CA ALA A 84 2.12 3.84 -21.49
C ALA A 84 3.48 4.44 -21.90
N GLU A 85 4.29 3.70 -22.66
CA GLU A 85 5.55 4.23 -23.19
C GLU A 85 5.32 5.30 -24.27
N ILE A 86 4.35 5.10 -25.16
CA ILE A 86 4.01 6.08 -26.20
C ILE A 86 3.51 7.36 -25.57
N THR A 87 2.53 7.28 -24.65
CA THR A 87 1.89 8.47 -24.05
C THR A 87 2.86 9.35 -23.27
N LYS A 88 3.88 8.77 -22.63
CA LYS A 88 4.97 9.52 -21.97
C LYS A 88 5.81 10.38 -22.94
N SER A 89 5.82 10.05 -24.24
CA SER A 89 6.66 10.69 -25.24
C SER A 89 5.92 11.63 -26.18
N LEU A 90 4.61 11.86 -25.95
CA LEU A 90 3.79 12.69 -26.82
C LEU A 90 4.22 14.17 -26.76
N PRO A 91 4.54 14.79 -27.91
CA PRO A 91 5.23 16.08 -27.94
C PRO A 91 4.29 17.30 -27.95
N ALA A 92 3.01 17.12 -28.24
CA ALA A 92 2.03 18.22 -28.38
C ALA A 92 1.07 18.29 -27.20
N GLU A 93 0.40 19.44 -27.04
CA GLU A 93 -0.60 19.67 -26.01
C GLU A 93 -1.82 18.75 -26.17
N ASN A 94 -2.27 18.53 -27.43
CA ASN A 94 -3.38 17.64 -27.75
C ASN A 94 -2.93 16.45 -28.59
N THR A 95 -3.57 15.34 -28.34
CA THR A 95 -3.39 14.06 -29.05
C THR A 95 -4.70 13.61 -29.63
N TYR A 96 -4.64 13.13 -30.88
CA TYR A 96 -5.77 12.60 -31.65
C TYR A 96 -5.65 11.07 -31.74
N LEU A 97 -6.74 10.40 -31.38
CA LEU A 97 -6.88 8.96 -31.49
C LEU A 97 -7.90 8.65 -32.59
N SER A 98 -7.55 7.78 -33.52
CA SER A 98 -8.50 7.30 -34.55
C SER A 98 -8.32 5.82 -34.82
N THR A 99 -9.42 5.13 -35.08
CA THR A 99 -9.38 3.69 -35.40
C THR A 99 -9.86 3.43 -36.82
N GLU A 100 -9.08 2.67 -37.55
CA GLU A 100 -9.40 2.16 -38.88
C GLU A 100 -8.74 0.81 -39.11
N ASN A 101 -9.45 -0.11 -39.77
CA ASN A 101 -8.88 -1.42 -40.22
C ASN A 101 -8.15 -2.22 -39.12
N ASN A 102 -8.69 -2.26 -37.89
CA ASN A 102 -8.10 -2.93 -36.74
C ASN A 102 -6.78 -2.30 -36.24
N ILE A 103 -6.54 -1.04 -36.54
CA ILE A 103 -5.39 -0.25 -36.11
C ILE A 103 -5.88 0.97 -35.34
N LEU A 104 -5.23 1.25 -34.20
CA LEU A 104 -5.34 2.55 -33.53
C LEU A 104 -4.19 3.44 -34.01
N THR A 105 -4.53 4.60 -34.55
CA THR A 105 -3.58 5.65 -34.89
C THR A 105 -3.61 6.74 -33.81
N ILE A 106 -2.42 7.09 -33.33
CA ILE A 106 -2.21 8.14 -32.31
C ILE A 106 -1.40 9.24 -32.98
N THR A 107 -1.94 10.44 -33.08
CA THR A 107 -1.26 11.60 -33.67
C THR A 107 -1.09 12.71 -32.65
N SER A 108 0.13 13.18 -32.45
CA SER A 108 0.47 14.28 -31.55
C SER A 108 1.52 15.18 -32.21
N GLY A 109 1.12 16.38 -32.61
CA GLY A 109 1.96 17.28 -33.42
C GLY A 109 2.37 16.66 -34.75
N LYS A 110 3.66 16.41 -34.93
CA LYS A 110 4.22 15.76 -36.12
C LYS A 110 4.50 14.27 -35.93
N SER A 111 4.21 13.73 -34.76
CA SER A 111 4.45 12.32 -34.42
C SER A 111 3.19 11.50 -34.66
N THR A 112 3.34 10.35 -35.29
CA THR A 112 2.26 9.38 -35.51
C THR A 112 2.73 7.99 -35.12
N PHE A 113 1.90 7.33 -34.28
CA PHE A 113 2.08 5.95 -33.86
C PHE A 113 0.90 5.11 -34.32
N THR A 114 1.13 3.86 -34.62
CA THR A 114 0.09 2.90 -35.00
C THR A 114 0.21 1.65 -34.15
N LEU A 115 -0.90 1.21 -33.55
CA LEU A 115 -0.96 -0.01 -32.75
C LEU A 115 -2.01 -0.96 -33.32
N GLN A 116 -1.65 -2.24 -33.40
CA GLN A 116 -2.64 -3.28 -33.68
C GLN A 116 -3.61 -3.42 -32.50
N LEU A 117 -4.90 -3.50 -32.81
CA LEU A 117 -5.92 -3.75 -31.78
C LEU A 117 -5.90 -5.21 -31.35
N MET A 118 -6.08 -5.43 -30.06
CA MET A 118 -6.33 -6.74 -29.48
C MET A 118 -7.83 -7.09 -29.57
N PRO A 119 -8.20 -8.38 -29.52
CA PRO A 119 -9.60 -8.80 -29.63
C PRO A 119 -10.41 -8.41 -28.37
N ILE A 120 -11.03 -7.24 -28.40
CA ILE A 120 -11.77 -6.66 -27.26
C ILE A 120 -12.88 -7.58 -26.73
N GLY A 121 -13.49 -8.42 -27.59
CA GLY A 121 -14.53 -9.38 -27.18
C GLY A 121 -14.03 -10.53 -26.30
N GLU A 122 -12.71 -10.70 -26.16
CA GLU A 122 -12.08 -11.68 -25.27
C GLU A 122 -11.64 -11.05 -23.92
N TYR A 123 -11.72 -9.71 -23.82
CA TYR A 123 -11.34 -9.02 -22.59
C TYR A 123 -12.45 -9.18 -21.53
N PRO A 124 -12.11 -9.57 -20.30
CA PRO A 124 -13.11 -9.76 -19.26
C PRO A 124 -13.76 -8.43 -18.86
N ASP A 125 -15.02 -8.49 -18.49
CA ASP A 125 -15.70 -7.37 -17.88
C ASP A 125 -15.08 -7.04 -16.51
N LEU A 126 -15.03 -5.75 -16.19
CA LEU A 126 -14.59 -5.30 -14.88
C LEU A 126 -15.63 -5.72 -13.82
N PRO A 127 -15.17 -6.05 -12.60
CA PRO A 127 -16.08 -6.30 -11.50
C PRO A 127 -16.91 -5.03 -11.20
N THR A 128 -18.15 -5.24 -10.79
CA THR A 128 -19.03 -4.16 -10.34
C THR A 128 -18.52 -3.63 -9.00
N LEU A 129 -18.42 -2.31 -8.88
CA LEU A 129 -18.04 -1.66 -7.63
C LEU A 129 -19.11 -1.94 -6.56
N PRO A 130 -18.71 -2.36 -5.33
CA PRO A 130 -19.64 -2.49 -4.22
C PRO A 130 -20.28 -1.14 -3.82
N SER A 131 -21.21 -1.18 -2.88
CA SER A 131 -21.79 0.05 -2.33
C SER A 131 -20.78 0.80 -1.45
N LYS A 132 -20.90 2.12 -1.42
CA LYS A 132 -20.08 2.99 -0.57
C LYS A 132 -20.26 2.63 0.91
N LEU A 133 -19.15 2.38 1.59
CA LEU A 133 -19.11 2.10 3.03
C LEU A 133 -18.77 3.36 3.85
N GLY A 134 -17.93 4.23 3.31
CA GLY A 134 -17.54 5.50 3.94
C GLY A 134 -16.38 6.18 3.23
N GLN A 135 -15.78 7.18 3.90
CA GLN A 135 -14.68 7.95 3.32
C GLN A 135 -13.69 8.43 4.39
N VAL A 136 -12.47 8.70 3.95
CA VAL A 136 -11.38 9.22 4.79
C VAL A 136 -10.50 10.15 3.97
N ASP A 137 -9.81 11.11 4.58
CA ASP A 137 -8.81 11.91 3.87
C ASP A 137 -7.66 11.03 3.38
N ALA A 138 -7.14 11.32 2.18
CA ALA A 138 -6.12 10.48 1.57
C ALA A 138 -4.81 10.42 2.37
N PRO A 139 -4.27 11.51 2.94
CA PRO A 139 -3.06 11.46 3.77
C PRO A 139 -3.18 10.47 4.93
N THR A 140 -4.29 10.50 5.67
CA THR A 140 -4.55 9.56 6.79
C THR A 140 -4.60 8.12 6.29
N PHE A 141 -5.31 7.85 5.20
CA PHE A 141 -5.39 6.50 4.64
C PHE A 141 -4.04 6.00 4.13
N ILE A 142 -3.30 6.81 3.37
CA ILE A 142 -1.97 6.48 2.84
C ILE A 142 -1.00 6.18 3.99
N GLN A 143 -1.00 7.01 5.04
CA GLN A 143 -0.17 6.79 6.21
C GLN A 143 -0.51 5.45 6.89
N ALA A 144 -1.79 5.17 7.13
CA ALA A 144 -2.24 3.93 7.77
C ALA A 144 -1.86 2.69 6.94
N VAL A 145 -2.04 2.73 5.63
CA VAL A 145 -1.63 1.65 4.73
C VAL A 145 -0.11 1.44 4.76
N ASN A 146 0.69 2.51 4.75
CA ASN A 146 2.15 2.41 4.84
C ASN A 146 2.56 1.77 6.17
N GLN A 147 1.97 2.18 7.29
CA GLN A 147 2.21 1.64 8.62
C GLN A 147 1.81 0.16 8.71
N ALA A 148 0.61 -0.19 8.28
CA ALA A 148 0.15 -1.57 8.27
C ALA A 148 0.96 -2.46 7.32
N SER A 149 1.50 -1.90 6.24
CA SER A 149 2.29 -2.66 5.26
C SER A 149 3.66 -3.14 5.78
N VAL A 150 4.15 -2.61 6.89
CA VAL A 150 5.48 -2.95 7.45
C VAL A 150 5.60 -4.43 7.79
N SER A 151 4.53 -5.03 8.32
CA SER A 151 4.53 -6.40 8.84
C SER A 151 3.86 -7.43 7.93
N ILE A 152 3.57 -7.11 6.67
CA ILE A 152 3.05 -8.11 5.73
C ILE A 152 4.11 -9.18 5.44
N SER A 153 3.68 -10.44 5.39
CA SER A 153 4.57 -11.55 5.01
C SER A 153 4.92 -11.49 3.53
N ARG A 154 6.15 -11.87 3.20
CA ARG A 154 6.61 -12.09 1.82
C ARG A 154 6.44 -13.56 1.39
N GLU A 155 6.00 -14.43 2.30
CA GLU A 155 5.83 -15.86 2.06
C GLU A 155 4.44 -16.15 1.48
N GLU A 156 4.36 -16.47 0.19
CA GLU A 156 3.10 -16.78 -0.52
C GLU A 156 2.43 -18.09 -0.08
N ASN A 157 3.15 -18.97 0.63
CA ASN A 157 2.60 -20.21 1.16
C ASN A 157 1.60 -20.02 2.32
N ARG A 158 1.47 -18.79 2.81
CA ARG A 158 0.49 -18.36 3.82
C ARG A 158 -0.23 -17.10 3.37
N PRO A 159 -1.19 -17.20 2.43
CA PRO A 159 -1.81 -16.05 1.81
C PRO A 159 -2.39 -15.04 2.81
N VAL A 160 -3.02 -15.51 3.90
CA VAL A 160 -3.60 -14.64 4.94
C VAL A 160 -2.59 -13.70 5.60
N LEU A 161 -1.32 -14.10 5.70
CA LEU A 161 -0.25 -13.27 6.26
C LEU A 161 0.34 -12.27 5.24
N THR A 162 0.05 -12.43 3.94
CA THR A 162 0.39 -11.43 2.93
C THR A 162 -0.63 -10.29 2.90
N GLY A 163 -1.71 -10.42 3.67
CA GLY A 163 -2.81 -9.48 3.74
C GLY A 163 -2.69 -8.46 4.87
N ILE A 164 -3.46 -7.40 4.72
CA ILE A 164 -3.81 -6.44 5.76
C ILE A 164 -5.27 -6.67 6.12
N ARG A 165 -5.53 -7.00 7.38
CA ARG A 165 -6.89 -7.05 7.92
C ARG A 165 -7.33 -5.62 8.19
N MET A 166 -8.45 -5.21 7.59
CA MET A 166 -9.11 -3.93 7.85
C MET A 166 -10.40 -4.21 8.62
N GLN A 167 -10.53 -3.63 9.79
CA GLN A 167 -11.73 -3.70 10.63
C GLN A 167 -12.35 -2.31 10.68
N PHE A 168 -13.61 -2.24 10.33
CA PHE A 168 -14.43 -1.04 10.36
C PHE A 168 -15.38 -1.16 11.55
N GLU A 169 -15.27 -0.25 12.49
CA GLU A 169 -16.08 -0.22 13.71
C GLU A 169 -16.51 1.23 13.96
N ASP A 170 -17.77 1.51 13.64
CA ASP A 170 -18.35 2.85 13.72
C ASP A 170 -17.50 3.88 12.96
N ASP A 171 -16.95 4.88 13.66
CA ASP A 171 -16.09 5.94 13.11
C ASP A 171 -14.60 5.59 13.12
N THR A 172 -14.25 4.35 13.35
CA THR A 172 -12.85 3.91 13.51
C THR A 172 -12.51 2.79 12.54
N VAL A 173 -11.35 2.90 11.90
CA VAL A 173 -10.76 1.84 11.08
C VAL A 173 -9.47 1.36 11.71
N THR A 174 -9.32 0.06 11.86
CA THR A 174 -8.09 -0.58 12.34
C THR A 174 -7.51 -1.48 11.26
N MET A 175 -6.29 -1.18 10.83
CA MET A 175 -5.53 -1.99 9.88
C MET A 175 -4.47 -2.80 10.63
N THR A 176 -4.42 -4.11 10.43
CA THR A 176 -3.48 -5.01 11.11
C THR A 176 -2.81 -5.96 10.13
N SER A 177 -1.50 -6.13 10.27
CA SER A 177 -0.71 -7.14 9.55
C SER A 177 0.31 -7.82 10.46
N THR A 178 0.72 -9.03 10.12
CA THR A 178 1.78 -9.77 10.83
C THR A 178 2.45 -10.79 9.93
N ASP A 179 3.75 -11.02 10.15
CA ASP A 179 4.54 -12.10 9.55
C ASP A 179 4.99 -13.15 10.58
N ARG A 180 4.39 -13.14 11.79
CA ARG A 180 4.70 -13.97 12.98
C ARG A 180 5.87 -13.46 13.82
N PHE A 181 6.76 -12.67 13.26
CA PHE A 181 7.93 -12.10 13.96
C PHE A 181 7.68 -10.66 14.39
N ARG A 182 6.77 -10.00 13.72
CA ARG A 182 6.36 -8.62 13.97
C ARG A 182 4.89 -8.43 13.64
N LEU A 183 4.31 -7.39 14.20
CA LEU A 183 2.91 -7.01 13.98
C LEU A 183 2.83 -5.49 13.89
N SER A 184 2.10 -5.00 12.92
CA SER A 184 1.75 -3.59 12.75
C SER A 184 0.26 -3.41 12.91
N ARG A 185 -0.15 -2.42 13.71
CA ARG A 185 -1.54 -2.00 13.86
C ARG A 185 -1.61 -0.49 13.71
N SER A 186 -2.37 -0.02 12.73
CA SER A 186 -2.67 1.39 12.53
C SER A 186 -4.16 1.62 12.70
N THR A 187 -4.54 2.62 13.50
CA THR A 187 -5.93 2.96 13.81
C THR A 187 -6.16 4.43 13.50
N PHE A 188 -7.25 4.73 12.82
CA PHE A 188 -7.60 6.10 12.43
C PHE A 188 -9.11 6.33 12.40
N LYS A 189 -9.51 7.59 12.42
CA LYS A 189 -10.91 8.00 12.28
C LYS A 189 -11.27 8.19 10.81
N TRP A 190 -12.51 7.82 10.49
CA TRP A 190 -13.10 7.97 9.17
C TRP A 190 -14.56 8.41 9.25
N THR A 191 -15.19 8.68 8.14
CA THR A 191 -16.60 9.03 8.07
C THR A 191 -17.36 7.89 7.39
N PRO A 192 -18.05 7.02 8.16
CA PRO A 192 -18.88 5.96 7.61
C PRO A 192 -20.16 6.53 6.98
N GLU A 193 -20.76 5.79 6.04
CA GLU A 193 -22.12 6.10 5.55
C GLU A 193 -23.20 5.85 6.61
N ASN A 194 -22.99 4.84 7.46
CA ASN A 194 -23.86 4.51 8.59
C ASN A 194 -23.04 4.47 9.88
N ASN A 195 -23.55 5.08 10.94
CA ASN A 195 -22.88 5.13 12.24
C ASN A 195 -22.80 3.77 12.97
N ASP A 196 -23.48 2.75 12.51
CA ASP A 196 -23.45 1.37 13.02
C ASP A 196 -22.77 0.46 11.98
N THR A 197 -21.60 0.89 11.51
CA THR A 197 -20.83 0.17 10.52
C THR A 197 -19.90 -0.83 11.19
N HIS A 198 -20.12 -2.12 10.94
CA HIS A 198 -19.25 -3.21 11.36
C HIS A 198 -18.91 -4.08 10.17
N ALA A 199 -17.65 -4.08 9.78
CA ALA A 199 -17.18 -4.92 8.67
C ALA A 199 -15.71 -5.32 8.89
N THR A 200 -15.33 -6.47 8.33
CA THR A 200 -13.95 -6.93 8.35
C THR A 200 -13.55 -7.44 6.98
N THR A 201 -12.43 -6.97 6.47
CA THR A 201 -11.88 -7.39 5.18
C THR A 201 -10.43 -7.82 5.33
N LEU A 202 -9.97 -8.70 4.43
CA LEU A 202 -8.57 -9.10 4.32
C LEU A 202 -8.10 -8.88 2.89
N VAL A 203 -7.29 -7.85 2.70
CA VAL A 203 -6.81 -7.40 1.39
C VAL A 203 -5.32 -7.70 1.25
N ARG A 204 -4.86 -8.11 0.05
CA ARG A 204 -3.43 -8.29 -0.22
C ARG A 204 -2.67 -6.98 0.00
N GLY A 205 -1.77 -6.97 0.98
CA GLY A 205 -1.11 -5.75 1.44
C GLY A 205 -0.24 -5.06 0.39
N SER A 206 0.40 -5.82 -0.51
CA SER A 206 1.14 -5.23 -1.63
C SER A 206 0.24 -4.46 -2.59
N LEU A 207 -0.93 -5.01 -2.93
CA LEU A 207 -1.91 -4.34 -3.81
C LEU A 207 -2.50 -3.10 -3.14
N LEU A 208 -2.90 -3.21 -1.87
CA LEU A 208 -3.43 -2.06 -1.12
C LEU A 208 -2.42 -0.91 -1.06
N ARG A 209 -1.14 -1.21 -0.83
CA ARG A 209 -0.06 -0.22 -0.84
C ARG A 209 0.11 0.44 -2.21
N ASP A 210 0.04 -0.33 -3.29
CA ASP A 210 0.18 0.22 -4.64
C ASP A 210 -1.02 1.09 -5.03
N ILE A 211 -2.24 0.72 -4.61
CA ILE A 211 -3.45 1.53 -4.73
C ILE A 211 -3.28 2.84 -3.94
N ALA A 212 -2.95 2.77 -2.65
CA ALA A 212 -2.80 3.94 -1.79
C ALA A 212 -1.76 4.94 -2.30
N ARG A 213 -0.64 4.48 -2.84
CA ARG A 213 0.39 5.34 -3.46
C ARG A 213 -0.07 6.06 -4.72
N SER A 214 -1.16 5.65 -5.30
CA SER A 214 -1.72 6.23 -6.52
C SER A 214 -2.77 7.30 -6.25
N PHE A 215 -3.16 7.51 -5.01
CA PHE A 215 -4.16 8.50 -4.62
C PHE A 215 -3.65 9.93 -4.73
N ASP A 216 -4.55 10.84 -5.06
CA ASP A 216 -4.36 12.28 -4.91
C ASP A 216 -4.55 12.62 -3.42
N ASP A 217 -3.53 13.18 -2.79
CA ASP A 217 -3.49 13.52 -1.37
C ASP A 217 -4.37 14.72 -0.99
N HIS A 218 -4.89 15.44 -1.97
CA HIS A 218 -5.81 16.58 -1.77
C HIS A 218 -7.28 16.18 -1.77
N GLN A 219 -7.61 14.92 -2.03
CA GLN A 219 -8.99 14.43 -2.13
C GLN A 219 -9.24 13.32 -1.10
N ASN A 220 -10.53 13.12 -0.78
CA ASN A 220 -10.91 11.99 0.04
C ASN A 220 -10.80 10.66 -0.73
N VAL A 221 -10.52 9.60 -0.01
CA VAL A 221 -10.66 8.22 -0.46
C VAL A 221 -12.02 7.72 -0.04
N VAL A 222 -12.86 7.32 -1.00
CA VAL A 222 -14.09 6.57 -0.75
C VAL A 222 -13.73 5.10 -0.68
N ILE A 223 -14.29 4.39 0.27
CA ILE A 223 -14.14 2.96 0.46
C ILE A 223 -15.49 2.30 0.20
N ASP A 224 -15.50 1.32 -0.70
CA ASP A 224 -16.70 0.61 -1.16
C ASP A 224 -16.59 -0.87 -0.76
N PHE A 225 -17.61 -1.37 -0.08
CA PHE A 225 -17.66 -2.74 0.39
C PHE A 225 -19.10 -3.21 0.59
N ASN A 226 -19.36 -4.48 0.31
CA ASN A 226 -20.61 -5.13 0.61
C ASN A 226 -20.36 -6.36 1.50
N ASP A 227 -20.82 -6.30 2.74
CA ASP A 227 -20.64 -7.37 3.72
C ASP A 227 -21.53 -8.61 3.41
N GLU A 228 -22.63 -8.45 2.65
CA GLU A 228 -23.47 -9.56 2.21
C GLU A 228 -22.79 -10.41 1.12
N GLU A 229 -21.93 -9.79 0.30
CA GLU A 229 -21.13 -10.44 -0.75
C GLU A 229 -19.64 -9.99 -0.63
N PRO A 230 -18.90 -10.46 0.38
CA PRO A 230 -17.57 -9.96 0.72
C PRO A 230 -16.48 -10.51 -0.24
N THR A 231 -16.57 -10.19 -1.52
CA THR A 231 -15.61 -10.65 -2.53
C THR A 231 -14.61 -9.59 -2.96
N LEU A 232 -15.01 -8.30 -2.88
CA LEU A 232 -14.27 -7.17 -3.39
C LEU A 232 -14.25 -6.02 -2.39
N LEU A 233 -13.13 -5.29 -2.38
CA LEU A 233 -13.00 -3.98 -1.77
C LEU A 233 -12.72 -2.95 -2.86
N GLY A 234 -13.49 -1.88 -2.89
CA GLY A 234 -13.38 -0.79 -3.84
C GLY A 234 -12.78 0.46 -3.21
N PHE A 235 -12.14 1.28 -4.05
CA PHE A 235 -11.57 2.57 -3.66
C PHE A 235 -11.79 3.57 -4.77
N GLU A 236 -12.31 4.75 -4.41
CA GLU A 236 -12.45 5.88 -5.34
C GLU A 236 -11.68 7.10 -4.82
N ASN A 237 -10.94 7.76 -5.72
CA ASN A 237 -10.22 9.00 -5.43
C ASN A 237 -9.96 9.75 -6.72
N SER A 238 -10.35 11.04 -6.80
CA SER A 238 -10.08 11.93 -7.95
C SER A 238 -10.54 11.36 -9.31
N GLY A 239 -11.73 10.75 -9.37
CA GLY A 239 -12.27 10.16 -10.61
C GLY A 239 -11.61 8.84 -11.03
N ARG A 240 -10.75 8.31 -10.20
CA ARG A 240 -10.09 7.00 -10.34
C ARG A 240 -10.75 5.99 -9.43
N THR A 241 -11.01 4.81 -9.96
CA THR A 241 -11.61 3.69 -9.22
C THR A 241 -10.68 2.49 -9.29
N SER A 242 -10.43 1.86 -8.16
CA SER A 242 -9.72 0.57 -8.07
C SER A 242 -10.55 -0.42 -7.29
N THR A 243 -10.56 -1.67 -7.71
CA THR A 243 -11.10 -2.77 -6.88
C THR A 243 -10.01 -3.79 -6.61
N SER A 244 -10.07 -4.44 -5.47
CA SER A 244 -9.20 -5.56 -5.11
C SER A 244 -10.03 -6.74 -4.64
N GLN A 245 -9.71 -7.94 -5.13
CA GLN A 245 -10.24 -9.16 -4.53
C GLN A 245 -9.73 -9.32 -3.11
N LEU A 246 -10.58 -9.86 -2.24
CA LEU A 246 -10.24 -10.20 -0.86
C LEU A 246 -9.50 -11.54 -0.80
N ILE A 247 -8.70 -11.71 0.25
CA ILE A 247 -8.05 -12.97 0.57
C ILE A 247 -9.01 -13.82 1.38
N ASP A 248 -9.25 -15.03 0.92
CA ASP A 248 -10.00 -16.04 1.68
C ASP A 248 -9.15 -16.58 2.83
N GLY A 249 -9.77 -16.71 3.99
CA GLY A 249 -9.19 -17.31 5.17
C GLY A 249 -9.26 -16.43 6.42
N GLU A 250 -9.01 -17.06 7.56
CA GLU A 250 -9.08 -16.42 8.86
C GLU A 250 -7.72 -15.79 9.23
N PHE A 251 -7.72 -14.49 9.48
CA PHE A 251 -6.54 -13.79 10.00
C PHE A 251 -6.30 -14.17 11.46
N PRO A 252 -5.04 -14.42 11.87
CA PRO A 252 -4.74 -14.85 13.24
C PRO A 252 -5.28 -13.89 14.29
N SER A 253 -5.77 -14.42 15.41
CA SER A 253 -6.12 -13.59 16.57
C SER A 253 -4.85 -13.07 17.24
N VAL A 254 -4.60 -11.77 17.11
CA VAL A 254 -3.38 -11.09 17.57
C VAL A 254 -3.61 -10.10 18.71
N ASP A 255 -4.87 -9.85 19.08
CA ASP A 255 -5.21 -8.81 20.06
C ASP A 255 -4.59 -9.07 21.43
N ARG A 256 -4.51 -10.33 21.85
CA ARG A 256 -3.87 -10.77 23.11
C ARG A 256 -2.35 -10.57 23.15
N LEU A 257 -1.71 -10.19 22.03
CA LEU A 257 -0.27 -9.88 22.01
C LEU A 257 0.03 -8.48 22.52
N PHE A 258 -0.95 -7.59 22.50
CA PHE A 258 -0.88 -6.31 23.15
C PHE A 258 -1.28 -6.50 24.61
N ILE A 259 -0.38 -6.17 25.53
CA ILE A 259 -0.62 -6.28 26.97
C ILE A 259 -0.92 -4.90 27.54
N ASP A 260 -1.73 -4.86 28.60
CA ASP A 260 -2.21 -3.59 29.16
C ASP A 260 -1.12 -2.88 29.98
N GLU A 261 -0.20 -3.63 30.60
CA GLU A 261 0.82 -3.07 31.48
C GLU A 261 2.21 -3.64 31.12
N TYR A 262 3.15 -2.73 30.96
CA TYR A 262 4.56 -3.04 30.73
C TYR A 262 5.38 -2.51 31.91
N PRO A 263 6.24 -3.33 32.55
CA PRO A 263 7.07 -2.90 33.68
C PRO A 263 8.29 -2.07 33.30
N ILE A 264 8.66 -2.02 32.03
CA ILE A 264 9.86 -1.31 31.55
C ILE A 264 9.49 -0.44 30.36
N HIS A 265 9.83 0.84 30.46
CA HIS A 265 9.58 1.86 29.47
C HIS A 265 10.88 2.57 29.08
N ALA A 266 11.07 2.89 27.82
CA ALA A 266 12.18 3.70 27.35
C ALA A 266 11.72 4.65 26.24
N VAL A 267 12.01 5.94 26.38
CA VAL A 267 11.72 6.96 25.39
C VAL A 267 13.03 7.42 24.74
N ILE A 268 13.07 7.41 23.42
CA ILE A 268 14.31 7.63 22.66
C ILE A 268 14.00 8.54 21.47
N ASN A 269 14.91 9.44 21.13
CA ASN A 269 14.82 10.16 19.87
C ASN A 269 14.86 9.17 18.68
N ARG A 270 13.79 9.13 17.92
CA ARG A 270 13.58 8.14 16.85
C ARG A 270 14.66 8.19 15.78
N GLN A 271 15.01 9.39 15.32
CA GLN A 271 16.00 9.54 14.24
C GLN A 271 17.41 9.19 14.71
N ALA A 272 17.76 9.55 15.94
CA ALA A 272 19.04 9.17 16.55
C ALA A 272 19.15 7.64 16.65
N LEU A 273 18.08 6.96 17.10
CA LEU A 273 18.02 5.52 17.20
C LEU A 273 18.16 4.85 15.83
N ILE A 274 17.40 5.28 14.82
CA ILE A 274 17.52 4.74 13.45
C ILE A 274 18.94 4.88 12.91
N ASN A 275 19.57 6.04 13.10
CA ASN A 275 20.93 6.31 12.63
C ASN A 275 21.96 5.44 13.35
N ALA A 276 21.83 5.26 14.66
CA ALA A 276 22.70 4.40 15.45
C ALA A 276 22.56 2.91 15.04
N ILE A 277 21.33 2.43 14.85
CA ILE A 277 21.07 1.07 14.34
C ILE A 277 21.74 0.87 12.98
N LYS A 278 21.60 1.82 12.05
CA LYS A 278 22.23 1.75 10.72
C LYS A 278 23.75 1.66 10.81
N ARG A 279 24.38 2.47 11.67
CA ARG A 279 25.85 2.44 11.85
C ARG A 279 26.34 1.13 12.45
N VAL A 280 25.69 0.70 13.54
CA VAL A 280 26.06 -0.55 14.23
C VAL A 280 25.83 -1.78 13.33
N SER A 281 24.82 -1.74 12.46
CA SER A 281 24.51 -2.81 11.51
C SER A 281 25.60 -3.04 10.45
N LEU A 282 26.52 -2.11 10.23
CA LEU A 282 27.55 -2.22 9.19
C LEU A 282 28.52 -3.39 9.45
N VAL A 283 28.68 -3.81 10.72
CA VAL A 283 29.54 -4.92 11.12
C VAL A 283 28.75 -6.18 11.48
N ALA A 284 27.41 -6.12 11.43
CA ALA A 284 26.58 -7.28 11.69
C ALA A 284 26.66 -8.26 10.52
N GLU A 285 26.86 -9.53 10.79
CA GLU A 285 26.65 -10.57 9.80
C GLU A 285 25.20 -10.58 9.29
N ARG A 286 25.02 -11.15 8.11
CA ARG A 286 23.68 -11.28 7.53
C ARG A 286 22.76 -12.06 8.48
N ASN A 287 21.64 -11.44 8.86
CA ASN A 287 20.64 -11.95 9.82
C ASN A 287 21.11 -12.02 11.29
N ALA A 288 22.29 -11.51 11.63
CA ALA A 288 22.69 -11.38 13.03
C ALA A 288 21.87 -10.29 13.74
N PRO A 289 21.48 -10.50 15.00
CA PRO A 289 20.74 -9.48 15.75
C PRO A 289 21.64 -8.33 16.20
N ILE A 290 21.04 -7.15 16.34
CA ILE A 290 21.61 -6.07 17.14
C ILE A 290 21.15 -6.24 18.57
N ARG A 291 22.10 -6.19 19.52
CA ARG A 291 21.82 -6.16 20.95
C ARG A 291 21.55 -4.73 21.40
N MET A 292 20.54 -4.56 22.22
CA MET A 292 20.13 -3.32 22.85
C MET A 292 20.16 -3.53 24.37
N ILE A 293 21.09 -2.87 25.04
CA ILE A 293 21.30 -2.97 26.49
C ILE A 293 20.82 -1.67 27.10
N PHE A 294 19.75 -1.75 27.86
CA PHE A 294 19.13 -0.64 28.57
C PHE A 294 19.62 -0.65 30.03
N ASN A 295 20.32 0.38 30.44
CA ASN A 295 20.88 0.51 31.79
C ASN A 295 21.14 1.97 32.16
N ASN A 296 20.70 2.41 33.32
CA ASN A 296 21.00 3.72 33.89
C ASN A 296 20.78 4.92 32.95
N GLN A 297 19.62 5.03 32.30
CA GLN A 297 19.29 6.11 31.35
C GLN A 297 20.15 6.11 30.07
N GLU A 298 20.81 5.00 29.79
CA GLU A 298 21.59 4.79 28.57
C GLU A 298 21.11 3.57 27.80
N LEU A 299 21.08 3.68 26.47
CA LEU A 299 20.92 2.56 25.55
C LEU A 299 22.26 2.29 24.87
N THR A 300 22.85 1.13 25.14
CA THR A 300 23.98 0.63 24.37
C THR A 300 23.50 -0.28 23.25
N LEU A 301 23.81 0.09 22.01
CA LEU A 301 23.64 -0.77 20.82
C LEU A 301 24.96 -1.48 20.51
N SER A 302 24.90 -2.78 20.22
CA SER A 302 26.10 -3.53 19.82
C SER A 302 25.79 -4.61 18.79
N ALA A 303 26.75 -4.84 17.88
CA ALA A 303 26.71 -5.90 16.87
C ALA A 303 28.13 -6.41 16.55
N GLY A 304 28.20 -7.57 15.90
CA GLY A 304 29.43 -8.22 15.50
C GLY A 304 29.91 -9.28 16.49
N ALA A 305 30.95 -10.04 16.11
CA ALA A 305 31.59 -11.07 16.91
C ALA A 305 32.95 -10.59 17.45
N ALA A 306 33.37 -11.16 18.60
CA ALA A 306 34.58 -10.69 19.30
C ALA A 306 35.88 -10.89 18.51
N ASP A 307 35.90 -11.84 17.61
CA ASP A 307 37.03 -12.27 16.79
C ASP A 307 37.06 -11.71 15.37
N GLU A 308 36.03 -10.92 14.99
CA GLU A 308 35.91 -10.32 13.64
C GLU A 308 35.82 -8.79 13.72
N SER A 309 34.64 -8.26 13.55
CA SER A 309 34.35 -6.83 13.58
C SER A 309 33.26 -6.51 14.60
N GLN A 310 33.46 -5.47 15.38
CA GLN A 310 32.48 -5.04 16.39
C GLN A 310 32.14 -3.58 16.24
N ALA A 311 30.89 -3.23 16.52
CA ALA A 311 30.47 -1.86 16.73
C ALA A 311 29.71 -1.73 18.05
N LYS A 312 29.91 -0.62 18.71
CA LYS A 312 29.17 -0.21 19.89
C LYS A 312 28.83 1.28 19.79
N GLU A 313 27.59 1.60 20.09
CA GLU A 313 27.12 3.00 20.16
C GLU A 313 26.24 3.18 21.39
N VAL A 314 26.32 4.34 22.03
CA VAL A 314 25.53 4.67 23.23
C VAL A 314 24.65 5.87 22.92
N LEU A 315 23.40 5.80 23.34
CA LEU A 315 22.42 6.87 23.26
C LEU A 315 21.88 7.18 24.65
N ASP A 316 21.68 8.46 24.95
CA ASP A 316 20.92 8.88 26.12
C ASP A 316 19.43 8.60 25.90
N ILE A 317 18.75 8.06 26.90
CA ILE A 317 17.32 7.70 26.87
C ILE A 317 16.66 8.16 28.16
N ASP A 318 15.33 8.27 28.12
CA ASP A 318 14.52 8.35 29.34
C ASP A 318 13.94 6.95 29.61
N MET A 319 14.33 6.36 30.76
CA MET A 319 14.00 4.98 31.09
C MET A 319 13.36 4.89 32.47
N ASP A 320 12.27 4.13 32.54
CA ASP A 320 11.64 3.68 33.78
C ASP A 320 11.55 2.15 33.81
N GLY A 321 11.87 1.55 34.97
CA GLY A 321 11.89 0.10 35.17
C GLY A 321 13.30 -0.47 35.32
N GLU A 322 13.39 -1.80 35.29
CA GLU A 322 14.65 -2.55 35.51
C GLU A 322 15.51 -2.58 34.24
N ASP A 323 16.83 -2.73 34.45
CA ASP A 323 17.79 -2.97 33.37
C ASP A 323 17.39 -4.19 32.53
N ILE A 324 17.50 -4.09 31.23
CA ILE A 324 17.13 -5.18 30.31
C ILE A 324 18.03 -5.23 29.09
N THR A 325 18.29 -6.45 28.61
CA THR A 325 18.94 -6.67 27.31
C THR A 325 17.99 -7.39 26.38
N VAL A 326 17.75 -6.81 25.20
CA VAL A 326 16.97 -7.42 24.11
C VAL A 326 17.79 -7.42 22.83
N ALA A 327 17.43 -8.27 21.88
CA ALA A 327 18.09 -8.28 20.58
C ALA A 327 17.08 -8.41 19.46
N PHE A 328 17.30 -7.69 18.35
CA PHE A 328 16.36 -7.64 17.24
C PHE A 328 17.05 -7.80 15.89
N ASN A 329 16.26 -8.26 14.91
CA ASN A 329 16.63 -8.14 13.52
C ASN A 329 16.70 -6.64 13.15
N PRO A 330 17.87 -6.14 12.70
CA PRO A 330 18.05 -4.70 12.41
C PRO A 330 17.12 -4.18 11.30
N LEU A 331 16.82 -5.01 10.29
CA LEU A 331 15.93 -4.62 9.21
C LEU A 331 14.51 -4.40 9.73
N TYR A 332 13.99 -5.34 10.52
CA TYR A 332 12.64 -5.23 11.10
C TYR A 332 12.54 -4.03 12.05
N LEU A 333 13.58 -3.80 12.83
CA LEU A 333 13.65 -2.64 13.74
C LEU A 333 13.62 -1.32 12.96
N ILE A 334 14.44 -1.18 11.91
CA ILE A 334 14.47 0.02 11.06
C ILE A 334 13.14 0.22 10.34
N GLU A 335 12.55 -0.84 9.76
CA GLU A 335 11.28 -0.74 9.05
C GLU A 335 10.15 -0.27 9.99
N GLY A 336 10.05 -0.84 11.18
CA GLY A 336 9.05 -0.44 12.19
C GLY A 336 9.24 0.99 12.68
N LEU A 337 10.46 1.37 13.04
CA LEU A 337 10.79 2.73 13.48
C LEU A 337 10.58 3.78 12.39
N SER A 338 10.81 3.43 11.13
CA SER A 338 10.61 4.34 9.99
C SER A 338 9.14 4.61 9.70
N ALA A 339 8.24 3.75 10.14
CA ALA A 339 6.79 3.92 9.99
C ALA A 339 6.16 4.80 11.09
N ILE A 340 6.87 4.99 12.20
CA ILE A 340 6.51 5.96 13.22
C ILE A 340 6.80 7.37 12.66
N THR A 341 5.88 8.30 12.81
CA THR A 341 6.01 9.67 12.27
C THR A 341 6.49 10.67 13.31
N GLU A 342 6.24 10.38 14.57
CA GLU A 342 6.58 11.20 15.70
C GLU A 342 8.10 11.30 15.95
N PRO A 343 8.61 12.37 16.57
CA PRO A 343 10.04 12.57 16.82
C PRO A 343 10.67 11.56 17.79
N PHE A 344 9.89 11.07 18.74
CA PHE A 344 10.32 10.11 19.75
C PHE A 344 9.61 8.78 19.55
N VAL A 345 10.26 7.71 19.99
CA VAL A 345 9.69 6.37 20.10
C VAL A 345 9.66 5.96 21.56
N HIS A 346 8.51 5.48 21.99
CA HIS A 346 8.30 4.86 23.29
C HIS A 346 8.37 3.35 23.12
N MET A 347 9.38 2.73 23.70
CA MET A 347 9.56 1.28 23.74
C MET A 347 9.02 0.74 25.06
N LYS A 348 8.13 -0.26 24.97
CA LYS A 348 7.52 -0.91 26.13
C LYS A 348 7.89 -2.37 26.17
N MET A 349 8.48 -2.81 27.26
CA MET A 349 9.08 -4.11 27.44
C MET A 349 8.57 -4.81 28.70
N ALA A 350 8.38 -6.13 28.61
CA ALA A 350 8.02 -6.94 29.77
C ALA A 350 9.16 -7.87 30.20
N THR A 351 9.77 -8.59 29.27
CA THR A 351 10.93 -9.46 29.47
C THR A 351 11.77 -9.53 28.20
N ALA A 352 12.99 -10.03 28.29
CA ALA A 352 13.93 -10.14 27.16
C ALA A 352 13.45 -11.04 26.00
N VAL A 353 12.39 -11.82 26.18
CA VAL A 353 11.91 -12.80 25.20
C VAL A 353 10.47 -12.57 24.75
N LYS A 354 9.74 -11.66 25.40
CA LYS A 354 8.39 -11.28 25.00
C LYS A 354 8.44 -10.19 23.93
N PRO A 355 7.41 -10.08 23.06
CA PRO A 355 7.33 -8.98 22.11
C PRO A 355 7.48 -7.61 22.79
N VAL A 356 8.23 -6.73 22.15
CA VAL A 356 8.41 -5.33 22.56
C VAL A 356 7.47 -4.48 21.72
N GLU A 357 6.75 -3.58 22.36
CA GLU A 357 5.86 -2.64 21.70
C GLU A 357 6.56 -1.30 21.49
N PHE A 358 6.36 -0.73 20.30
CA PHE A 358 6.90 0.56 19.88
C PHE A 358 5.73 1.46 19.48
N ASN A 359 5.65 2.62 20.11
CA ASN A 359 4.67 3.66 19.81
C ASN A 359 5.39 4.97 19.49
N GLY A 360 4.76 5.84 18.71
CA GLY A 360 5.23 7.20 18.52
C GLY A 360 4.93 8.08 19.72
N GLN A 361 5.76 9.12 19.95
CA GLN A 361 5.57 10.11 20.98
C GLN A 361 6.03 11.48 20.49
N GLN A 362 5.19 12.51 20.68
CA GLN A 362 5.46 13.84 20.12
C GLN A 362 6.55 14.59 20.90
N GLU A 363 6.55 14.45 22.21
CA GLU A 363 7.51 15.07 23.14
C GLU A 363 8.10 13.97 24.03
N ALA A 364 9.32 14.16 24.52
CA ALA A 364 10.03 13.13 25.30
C ALA A 364 9.31 12.76 26.60
N ASP A 365 8.58 13.70 27.20
CA ASP A 365 7.81 13.55 28.42
C ASP A 365 6.28 13.58 28.19
N GLY A 366 5.85 13.50 26.91
CA GLY A 366 4.44 13.54 26.52
C GLY A 366 3.77 12.16 26.54
N ASP A 367 2.50 12.13 26.15
CA ASP A 367 1.76 10.89 25.99
C ASP A 367 2.13 10.16 24.70
N GLU A 368 2.12 8.83 24.76
CA GLU A 368 2.32 7.99 23.58
C GLU A 368 1.12 8.05 22.62
N SER A 369 1.40 7.99 21.31
CA SER A 369 0.38 7.85 20.27
C SER A 369 -0.06 6.40 20.17
N MET A 370 -1.37 6.17 20.24
CA MET A 370 -1.97 4.85 20.04
C MET A 370 -2.41 4.61 18.58
N ASN A 371 -2.20 5.59 17.70
CA ASN A 371 -2.62 5.49 16.31
C ASN A 371 -1.80 4.46 15.53
N TYR A 372 -0.52 4.28 15.89
CA TYR A 372 0.33 3.24 15.34
C TYR A 372 1.04 2.47 16.46
N ARG A 373 0.83 1.16 16.47
CA ARG A 373 1.45 0.23 17.43
C ARG A 373 2.22 -0.83 16.65
N TYR A 374 3.50 -0.95 16.92
CA TYR A 374 4.37 -1.94 16.30
C TYR A 374 4.90 -2.90 17.35
N LEU A 375 4.65 -4.21 17.19
CA LEU A 375 5.25 -5.25 18.01
C LEU A 375 6.37 -5.94 17.26
N LEU A 376 7.50 -6.14 17.94
CA LEU A 376 8.64 -6.88 17.41
C LEU A 376 9.08 -7.95 18.40
N VAL A 377 9.17 -9.19 17.92
CA VAL A 377 9.62 -10.32 18.72
C VAL A 377 11.14 -10.29 18.84
N PRO A 378 11.73 -10.28 20.05
CA PRO A 378 13.17 -10.36 20.24
C PRO A 378 13.75 -11.66 19.70
N MET A 379 14.96 -11.57 19.15
CA MET A 379 15.75 -12.73 18.75
C MET A 379 16.50 -13.30 19.95
N ARG A 380 16.63 -14.62 19.98
CA ARG A 380 17.51 -15.26 20.96
C ARG A 380 18.97 -14.99 20.60
N PHE A 381 19.77 -14.68 21.58
CA PHE A 381 21.21 -14.53 21.44
C PHE A 381 21.90 -15.31 22.54
N ASN A 382 23.03 -15.90 22.22
CA ASN A 382 23.90 -16.54 23.22
C ASN A 382 24.77 -15.47 23.86
N ASN A 383 24.86 -15.48 25.18
CA ASN A 383 25.76 -14.61 25.95
C ASN A 383 27.22 -14.97 25.69
#